data_00f43c3456ddff25666324ec389cd9ad
#
_entry.id   00f43c3456ddff25666324ec389cd9ad
#
_cell.length_a   1.000
_cell.length_b   1.000
_cell.length_c   1.000
_cell.angle_alpha   90.00
_cell.angle_beta   90.00
_cell.angle_gamma   90.00
#
_symmetry.space_group_name_H-M   'P 1'
#
loop_
_entity.id
_entity.type
_entity.pdbx_description
1 polymer ?
#
loop_
_entity_poly.entity_id
_entity_poly.type
_entity_poly.pdbx_seq_one_letter_code
_entity_poly.pdbx_strand_id
1 'polypeptide(L)'
;MRENDAKAIMEGNMDTIKINKGNTKIIAHRGLSGIECENTNSAFVAAGNRSYFGIETDTHVTKDVKFAILHDDDLKRVAGANIRIEECNLSHVDAIRLYDKEEGVTRRDLVVPELRDYIRICKRYGKTAVLELKTYAEKEVFAKMLDEIRELGYLDNMVFISFGKSAVLNIRELLPEAKVQFLTCDWTEDLIPFLKENNLDLDIHHPRLTRERIALLHANGIEVNCFTVDDKDRAEELASWGIDYITSNILE
;
A
#
# COMPACT_ATOMS: atom_id res chain seq x y z
N MET A 1 -10.44 -3.77 17.99
CA MET A 1 -9.26 -4.28 18.71
C MET A 1 -9.72 -4.69 20.08
N ARG A 2 -9.54 -5.96 20.48
CA ARG A 2 -9.96 -6.43 21.81
C ARG A 2 -9.05 -5.79 22.87
N GLU A 3 -9.56 -5.61 24.09
CA GLU A 3 -8.78 -5.09 25.23
C GLU A 3 -7.45 -5.85 25.43
N ASN A 4 -7.44 -7.17 25.14
CA ASN A 4 -6.25 -8.01 25.24
C ASN A 4 -5.20 -7.69 24.15
N ASP A 5 -5.60 -7.29 22.94
CA ASP A 5 -4.68 -6.92 21.87
C ASP A 5 -4.05 -5.55 22.14
N ALA A 6 -4.85 -4.60 22.66
CA ALA A 6 -4.36 -3.32 23.13
C ALA A 6 -3.41 -3.46 24.35
N LYS A 7 -3.69 -4.41 25.23
CA LYS A 7 -2.87 -4.71 26.41
C LYS A 7 -1.53 -5.37 26.03
N ALA A 8 -1.51 -6.26 25.03
CA ALA A 8 -0.29 -6.88 24.52
C ALA A 8 0.67 -5.86 23.90
N ILE A 9 0.12 -4.86 23.19
CA ILE A 9 0.89 -3.72 22.64
C ILE A 9 1.44 -2.84 23.79
N MET A 10 0.68 -2.63 24.85
CA MET A 10 1.10 -1.84 26.03
C MET A 10 2.11 -2.61 26.93
N GLU A 11 2.15 -3.95 26.88
CA GLU A 11 3.08 -4.80 27.63
C GLU A 11 4.43 -5.04 26.91
N GLY A 12 4.70 -4.31 25.80
CA GLY A 12 6.00 -4.36 25.10
C GLY A 12 6.20 -5.57 24.19
N ASN A 13 5.15 -6.32 23.89
CA ASN A 13 5.20 -7.41 22.91
C ASN A 13 4.92 -6.83 21.49
N MET A 14 5.95 -6.25 20.87
CA MET A 14 5.89 -5.67 19.53
C MET A 14 5.97 -6.76 18.46
N ASP A 15 4.95 -7.62 18.37
CA ASP A 15 4.86 -8.65 17.34
C ASP A 15 3.55 -8.53 16.55
N THR A 16 3.51 -9.18 15.39
CA THR A 16 2.33 -9.27 14.53
C THR A 16 1.26 -10.17 15.14
N ILE A 17 0.00 -9.91 14.78
CA ILE A 17 -1.13 -10.74 15.16
C ILE A 17 -1.33 -11.83 14.10
N LYS A 18 -1.13 -13.09 14.48
CA LYS A 18 -1.33 -14.22 13.56
C LYS A 18 -2.81 -14.54 13.39
N ILE A 19 -3.19 -14.80 12.13
CA ILE A 19 -4.55 -15.15 11.74
C ILE A 19 -4.59 -16.47 10.97
N ASN A 20 -5.75 -17.13 10.98
CA ASN A 20 -6.02 -18.25 10.09
C ASN A 20 -6.44 -17.71 8.71
N LYS A 21 -5.45 -17.44 7.86
CA LYS A 21 -5.65 -16.80 6.55
C LYS A 21 -5.97 -17.75 5.41
N GLY A 22 -5.87 -19.08 5.62
CA GLY A 22 -6.02 -20.05 4.51
C GLY A 22 -5.09 -19.71 3.34
N ASN A 23 -5.65 -19.55 2.15
CA ASN A 23 -4.92 -19.16 0.93
C ASN A 23 -4.81 -17.64 0.72
N THR A 24 -5.44 -16.82 1.58
CA THR A 24 -5.42 -15.36 1.48
C THR A 24 -4.00 -14.82 1.68
N LYS A 25 -3.60 -13.91 0.83
CA LYS A 25 -2.30 -13.24 0.88
C LYS A 25 -2.41 -11.97 1.71
N ILE A 26 -1.55 -11.81 2.72
CA ILE A 26 -1.55 -10.63 3.58
C ILE A 26 -0.49 -9.64 3.07
N ILE A 27 -0.91 -8.38 2.93
CA ILE A 27 -0.08 -7.25 2.48
C ILE A 27 0.13 -6.31 3.68
N ALA A 28 1.37 -5.92 3.93
CA ALA A 28 1.72 -4.98 4.99
C ALA A 28 1.41 -3.55 4.53
N HIS A 29 0.40 -2.90 5.13
CA HIS A 29 -0.06 -1.55 4.82
C HIS A 29 0.97 -0.49 5.24
N ARG A 30 1.51 0.26 4.28
CA ARG A 30 2.60 1.25 4.48
C ARG A 30 3.81 0.64 5.20
N GLY A 31 4.17 -0.61 4.82
CA GLY A 31 5.06 -1.44 5.60
C GLY A 31 4.38 -2.03 6.83
N LEU A 32 5.14 -2.50 7.82
CA LEU A 32 4.59 -2.98 9.10
C LEU A 32 4.25 -1.78 10.01
N SER A 33 3.28 -0.98 9.59
CA SER A 33 2.91 0.29 10.21
C SER A 33 2.26 0.16 11.58
N GLY A 34 1.78 -1.03 11.95
CA GLY A 34 1.31 -1.31 13.32
C GLY A 34 2.45 -1.29 14.35
N ILE A 35 3.69 -1.53 13.95
CA ILE A 35 4.87 -1.60 14.83
C ILE A 35 5.84 -0.43 14.55
N GLU A 36 6.20 -0.20 13.28
CA GLU A 36 7.10 0.88 12.85
C GLU A 36 6.33 2.09 12.32
N CYS A 37 7.02 3.22 12.09
CA CYS A 37 6.41 4.37 11.45
C CYS A 37 6.05 4.07 9.99
N GLU A 38 4.83 4.39 9.61
CA GLU A 38 4.29 4.17 8.26
C GLU A 38 5.20 4.75 7.16
N ASN A 39 5.24 4.10 6.01
CA ASN A 39 5.94 4.58 4.81
C ASN A 39 7.43 4.92 5.06
N THR A 40 8.11 4.14 5.89
CA THR A 40 9.54 4.28 6.17
C THR A 40 10.32 3.03 5.82
N ASN A 41 11.62 3.19 5.58
CA ASN A 41 12.51 2.06 5.34
C ASN A 41 12.50 1.05 6.50
N SER A 42 12.36 1.51 7.76
CA SER A 42 12.24 0.62 8.92
C SER A 42 10.97 -0.22 8.86
N ALA A 43 9.81 0.36 8.50
CA ALA A 43 8.56 -0.38 8.34
C ALA A 43 8.63 -1.40 7.19
N PHE A 44 9.29 -1.05 6.08
CA PHE A 44 9.47 -1.97 4.96
C PHE A 44 10.39 -3.14 5.29
N VAL A 45 11.50 -2.89 5.98
CA VAL A 45 12.43 -3.94 6.46
C VAL A 45 11.72 -4.83 7.49
N ALA A 46 10.95 -4.25 8.41
CA ALA A 46 10.18 -5.01 9.41
C ALA A 46 9.16 -5.94 8.74
N ALA A 47 8.44 -5.48 7.71
CA ALA A 47 7.53 -6.30 6.91
C ALA A 47 8.29 -7.35 6.09
N GLY A 48 9.44 -6.97 5.50
CA GLY A 48 10.28 -7.85 4.70
C GLY A 48 10.74 -9.10 5.45
N ASN A 49 11.06 -8.96 6.73
CA ASN A 49 11.49 -10.06 7.60
C ASN A 49 10.36 -10.97 8.10
N ARG A 50 9.11 -10.74 7.69
CA ARG A 50 7.94 -11.52 8.11
C ARG A 50 7.28 -12.23 6.93
N SER A 51 6.22 -12.99 7.20
CA SER A 51 5.56 -13.85 6.20
C SER A 51 4.58 -13.12 5.26
N TYR A 52 4.57 -11.78 5.26
CA TYR A 52 3.77 -11.01 4.32
C TYR A 52 4.05 -11.39 2.86
N PHE A 53 2.99 -11.47 2.06
CA PHE A 53 3.11 -11.66 0.63
C PHE A 53 3.72 -10.44 -0.06
N GLY A 54 3.25 -9.25 0.32
CA GLY A 54 3.66 -7.98 -0.26
C GLY A 54 3.76 -6.88 0.78
N ILE A 55 4.32 -5.77 0.35
CA ILE A 55 4.43 -4.53 1.12
C ILE A 55 3.71 -3.47 0.30
N GLU A 56 2.76 -2.79 0.92
CA GLU A 56 2.08 -1.66 0.29
C GLU A 56 2.73 -0.35 0.74
N THR A 57 2.69 0.64 -0.15
CA THR A 57 3.15 2.01 0.10
C THR A 57 2.50 3.00 -0.84
N ASP A 58 2.55 4.27 -0.45
CA ASP A 58 1.98 5.40 -1.18
C ASP A 58 3.08 6.23 -1.87
N THR A 59 2.87 6.66 -3.12
CA THR A 59 3.84 7.50 -3.82
C THR A 59 3.25 8.79 -4.33
N HIS A 60 3.99 9.88 -4.14
CA HIS A 60 3.75 11.21 -4.71
C HIS A 60 4.85 11.60 -5.69
N VAL A 61 4.48 12.46 -6.62
CA VAL A 61 5.42 13.10 -7.55
C VAL A 61 5.86 14.44 -6.99
N THR A 62 7.16 14.65 -6.86
CA THR A 62 7.73 15.94 -6.42
C THR A 62 7.80 16.94 -7.57
N LYS A 63 8.06 18.22 -7.26
CA LYS A 63 8.21 19.30 -8.23
C LYS A 63 9.28 19.01 -9.29
N ASP A 64 10.36 18.35 -8.94
CA ASP A 64 11.46 17.96 -9.84
C ASP A 64 11.24 16.57 -10.49
N VAL A 65 9.97 16.09 -10.48
CA VAL A 65 9.56 14.81 -11.10
C VAL A 65 10.38 13.64 -10.56
N LYS A 66 10.49 13.57 -9.23
CA LYS A 66 10.98 12.41 -8.46
C LYS A 66 9.81 11.80 -7.68
N PHE A 67 10.02 10.62 -7.10
CA PHE A 67 8.97 9.82 -6.49
C PHE A 67 9.28 9.64 -5.00
N ALA A 68 8.49 10.36 -4.17
CA ALA A 68 8.59 10.34 -2.71
C ALA A 68 7.55 9.41 -2.12
N ILE A 69 7.90 8.70 -1.07
CA ILE A 69 7.03 7.76 -0.37
C ILE A 69 6.37 8.44 0.82
N LEU A 70 5.09 8.74 0.71
CA LEU A 70 4.28 9.39 1.74
C LEU A 70 2.79 9.16 1.45
N HIS A 71 1.95 9.08 2.50
CA HIS A 71 0.51 8.95 2.30
C HIS A 71 -0.19 10.28 2.04
N ASP A 72 0.08 11.29 2.89
CA ASP A 72 -0.61 12.59 2.83
C ASP A 72 0.03 13.49 1.75
N ASP A 73 -0.70 14.48 1.28
CA ASP A 73 -0.18 15.47 0.33
C ASP A 73 0.93 16.35 0.94
N ASP A 74 1.04 16.38 2.28
CA ASP A 74 1.99 17.20 3.01
C ASP A 74 2.60 16.46 4.22
N LEU A 75 3.65 17.07 4.80
CA LEU A 75 4.40 16.53 5.93
C LEU A 75 3.83 16.92 7.30
N LYS A 76 2.66 17.55 7.37
CA LYS A 76 2.15 18.13 8.63
C LYS A 76 1.90 17.06 9.70
N ARG A 77 1.23 15.96 9.36
CA ARG A 77 0.90 14.89 10.33
C ARG A 77 2.13 14.13 10.79
N VAL A 78 3.04 13.83 9.87
CA VAL A 78 4.18 12.91 10.14
C VAL A 78 5.46 13.62 10.53
N ALA A 79 5.54 14.98 10.40
CA ALA A 79 6.75 15.75 10.72
C ALA A 79 6.46 17.17 11.28
N GLY A 80 5.20 17.57 11.41
CA GLY A 80 4.83 18.92 11.85
C GLY A 80 5.19 20.04 10.86
N ALA A 81 5.64 19.68 9.64
CA ALA A 81 6.08 20.61 8.62
C ALA A 81 4.98 20.89 7.60
N ASN A 82 4.62 22.16 7.41
CA ASN A 82 3.63 22.55 6.41
C ASN A 82 4.27 22.63 5.01
N ILE A 83 4.66 21.47 4.47
CA ILE A 83 5.37 21.33 3.20
C ILE A 83 4.60 20.33 2.35
N ARG A 84 4.08 20.80 1.20
CA ARG A 84 3.42 19.94 0.19
C ARG A 84 4.46 19.28 -0.70
N ILE A 85 4.32 17.99 -0.87
CA ILE A 85 5.28 17.17 -1.64
C ILE A 85 5.41 17.66 -3.08
N GLU A 86 4.30 17.91 -3.75
CA GLU A 86 4.26 18.31 -5.17
C GLU A 86 4.84 19.71 -5.44
N GLU A 87 4.98 20.54 -4.40
CA GLU A 87 5.52 21.90 -4.49
C GLU A 87 7.03 21.97 -4.22
N CYS A 88 7.63 20.87 -3.75
CA CYS A 88 9.03 20.81 -3.32
C CYS A 88 9.86 19.82 -4.16
N ASN A 89 11.15 20.08 -4.23
CA ASN A 89 12.09 19.09 -4.76
C ASN A 89 12.33 17.97 -3.77
N LEU A 90 12.63 16.76 -4.24
CA LEU A 90 12.88 15.60 -3.39
C LEU A 90 13.95 15.86 -2.34
N SER A 91 15.06 16.54 -2.69
CA SER A 91 16.13 16.88 -1.77
C SER A 91 15.72 17.78 -0.59
N HIS A 92 14.57 18.42 -0.68
CA HIS A 92 13.98 19.20 0.43
C HIS A 92 13.15 18.31 1.35
N VAL A 93 12.45 17.35 0.76
CA VAL A 93 11.54 16.43 1.45
C VAL A 93 12.34 15.41 2.27
N ASP A 94 13.38 14.80 1.70
CA ASP A 94 14.21 13.77 2.32
C ASP A 94 15.08 14.30 3.48
N ALA A 95 15.33 15.62 3.52
CA ALA A 95 16.05 16.28 4.61
C ALA A 95 15.22 16.38 5.92
N ILE A 96 13.89 16.19 5.84
CA ILE A 96 12.98 16.35 6.96
C ILE A 96 12.89 15.06 7.77
N ARG A 97 13.01 15.18 9.09
CA ARG A 97 12.86 14.05 10.01
C ARG A 97 11.37 13.83 10.31
N LEU A 98 10.95 12.58 10.17
CA LEU A 98 9.61 12.16 10.56
C LEU A 98 9.56 11.91 12.07
N TYR A 99 8.36 12.07 12.63
CA TYR A 99 8.09 11.67 14.00
C TYR A 99 8.17 10.15 14.15
N ASP A 100 8.59 9.70 15.32
CA ASP A 100 8.43 8.31 15.73
C ASP A 100 6.96 8.03 16.06
N LYS A 101 6.62 6.82 16.48
CA LYS A 101 5.27 6.47 16.96
C LYS A 101 4.76 7.39 18.06
N GLU A 102 5.66 8.00 18.80
CA GLU A 102 5.37 9.04 19.79
C GLU A 102 5.50 10.43 19.13
N GLU A 103 4.41 11.18 19.12
CA GLU A 103 4.36 12.52 18.52
C GLU A 103 5.42 13.46 19.12
N GLY A 104 6.14 14.16 18.25
CA GLY A 104 7.21 15.08 18.65
C GLY A 104 8.56 14.42 18.93
N VAL A 105 8.65 13.10 18.95
CA VAL A 105 9.91 12.38 19.03
C VAL A 105 10.40 12.07 17.62
N THR A 106 11.66 12.33 17.31
CA THR A 106 12.26 12.05 16.01
C THR A 106 13.43 11.10 16.13
N ARG A 107 13.62 10.23 15.12
CA ARG A 107 14.80 9.37 14.97
C ARG A 107 15.57 9.78 13.72
N ARG A 108 16.89 9.55 13.72
CA ARG A 108 17.75 9.94 12.59
C ARG A 108 17.50 9.15 11.31
N ASP A 109 17.00 7.93 11.44
CA ASP A 109 16.69 7.01 10.35
C ASP A 109 15.28 7.22 9.76
N LEU A 110 14.42 7.99 10.43
CA LEU A 110 13.07 8.28 9.96
C LEU A 110 13.07 9.51 9.04
N VAL A 111 13.08 9.26 7.76
CA VAL A 111 12.97 10.24 6.66
C VAL A 111 11.96 9.74 5.64
N VAL A 112 11.50 10.62 4.77
CA VAL A 112 10.69 10.23 3.62
C VAL A 112 11.55 9.43 2.65
N PRO A 113 11.24 8.13 2.38
CA PRO A 113 12.02 7.34 1.43
C PRO A 113 11.77 7.77 -0.01
N GLU A 114 12.73 7.45 -0.87
CA GLU A 114 12.53 7.45 -2.32
C GLU A 114 11.87 6.13 -2.79
N LEU A 115 11.18 6.16 -3.91
CA LEU A 115 10.64 4.97 -4.57
C LEU A 115 11.72 3.89 -4.74
N ARG A 116 12.95 4.27 -5.11
CA ARG A 116 14.05 3.33 -5.33
C ARG A 116 14.44 2.56 -4.07
N ASP A 117 14.37 3.16 -2.91
CA ASP A 117 14.69 2.50 -1.64
C ASP A 117 13.63 1.46 -1.29
N TYR A 118 12.34 1.81 -1.41
CA TYR A 118 11.25 0.88 -1.24
C TYR A 118 11.38 -0.34 -2.18
N ILE A 119 11.59 -0.11 -3.48
CA ILE A 119 11.76 -1.19 -4.47
C ILE A 119 12.96 -2.08 -4.14
N ARG A 120 14.11 -1.50 -3.74
CA ARG A 120 15.30 -2.27 -3.33
C ARG A 120 15.03 -3.15 -2.11
N ILE A 121 14.25 -2.65 -1.14
CA ILE A 121 13.86 -3.42 0.04
C ILE A 121 12.94 -4.56 -0.37
N CYS A 122 11.87 -4.30 -1.15
CA CYS A 122 10.98 -5.35 -1.65
C CYS A 122 11.77 -6.43 -2.40
N LYS A 123 12.66 -6.03 -3.30
CA LYS A 123 13.53 -6.96 -4.06
C LYS A 123 14.42 -7.78 -3.15
N ARG A 124 15.06 -7.17 -2.14
CA ARG A 124 15.94 -7.86 -1.20
C ARG A 124 15.22 -8.96 -0.42
N TYR A 125 13.97 -8.72 -0.04
CA TYR A 125 13.17 -9.65 0.75
C TYR A 125 12.22 -10.53 -0.08
N GLY A 126 12.22 -10.38 -1.41
CA GLY A 126 11.35 -11.14 -2.32
C GLY A 126 9.86 -10.85 -2.09
N LYS A 127 9.50 -9.61 -1.75
CA LYS A 127 8.12 -9.20 -1.47
C LYS A 127 7.49 -8.52 -2.69
N THR A 128 6.26 -8.87 -3.03
CA THR A 128 5.51 -8.10 -4.01
C THR A 128 5.41 -6.65 -3.56
N ALA A 129 5.77 -5.73 -4.44
CA ALA A 129 5.67 -4.30 -4.19
C ALA A 129 4.30 -3.79 -4.65
N VAL A 130 3.46 -3.38 -3.69
CA VAL A 130 2.13 -2.82 -3.96
C VAL A 130 2.21 -1.30 -3.84
N LEU A 131 2.07 -0.60 -4.97
CA LEU A 131 2.36 0.84 -5.06
C LEU A 131 1.09 1.63 -5.33
N GLU A 132 0.66 2.44 -4.34
CA GLU A 132 -0.43 3.40 -4.54
C GLU A 132 0.06 4.67 -5.23
N LEU A 133 -0.63 5.04 -6.31
CA LEU A 133 -0.40 6.26 -7.06
C LEU A 133 -1.33 7.36 -6.54
N LYS A 134 -0.77 8.26 -5.71
CA LYS A 134 -1.55 9.35 -5.07
C LYS A 134 -1.71 10.56 -5.98
N THR A 135 -0.68 10.87 -6.78
CA THR A 135 -0.68 12.05 -7.63
C THR A 135 -1.43 11.80 -8.93
N TYR A 136 -2.30 12.73 -9.30
CA TYR A 136 -2.86 12.80 -10.65
C TYR A 136 -1.79 13.36 -11.58
N ALA A 137 -1.14 12.50 -12.34
CA ALA A 137 -0.06 12.88 -13.23
C ALA A 137 -0.36 12.47 -14.67
N GLU A 138 0.29 13.17 -15.59
CA GLU A 138 0.27 12.80 -17.01
C GLU A 138 0.98 11.47 -17.24
N LYS A 139 0.62 10.77 -18.32
CA LYS A 139 1.13 9.44 -18.64
C LYS A 139 2.65 9.38 -18.73
N GLU A 140 3.28 10.45 -19.20
CA GLU A 140 4.74 10.59 -19.31
C GLU A 140 5.45 10.57 -17.96
N VAL A 141 4.80 11.05 -16.90
CA VAL A 141 5.33 10.98 -15.53
C VAL A 141 5.30 9.54 -15.03
N PHE A 142 4.20 8.82 -15.25
CA PHE A 142 4.13 7.39 -14.94
C PHE A 142 5.13 6.57 -15.76
N ALA A 143 5.36 6.90 -17.03
CA ALA A 143 6.38 6.24 -17.83
C ALA A 143 7.78 6.38 -17.20
N LYS A 144 8.15 7.58 -16.70
CA LYS A 144 9.43 7.78 -15.98
C LYS A 144 9.52 6.96 -14.70
N MET A 145 8.42 6.85 -13.95
CA MET A 145 8.35 6.01 -12.74
C MET A 145 8.58 4.52 -13.10
N LEU A 146 7.94 4.06 -14.15
CA LEU A 146 8.09 2.68 -14.63
C LEU A 146 9.51 2.41 -15.15
N ASP A 147 10.16 3.38 -15.79
CA ASP A 147 11.55 3.26 -16.22
C ASP A 147 12.49 3.13 -15.01
N GLU A 148 12.26 3.90 -13.96
CA GLU A 148 13.03 3.78 -12.72
C GLU A 148 12.87 2.39 -12.05
N ILE A 149 11.66 1.84 -12.02
CA ILE A 149 11.39 0.49 -11.51
C ILE A 149 12.03 -0.57 -12.42
N ARG A 150 11.97 -0.37 -13.75
CA ARG A 150 12.57 -1.27 -14.74
C ARG A 150 14.08 -1.32 -14.63
N GLU A 151 14.76 -0.19 -14.40
CA GLU A 151 16.20 -0.14 -14.13
C GLU A 151 16.62 -0.97 -12.92
N LEU A 152 15.74 -1.06 -11.90
CA LEU A 152 15.97 -1.90 -10.73
C LEU A 152 15.68 -3.39 -10.99
N GLY A 153 15.10 -3.73 -12.16
CA GLY A 153 14.76 -5.11 -12.54
C GLY A 153 13.73 -5.73 -11.61
N TYR A 154 12.63 -4.98 -11.29
CA TYR A 154 11.61 -5.47 -10.35
C TYR A 154 10.17 -5.27 -10.85
N LEU A 155 9.98 -4.86 -12.09
CA LEU A 155 8.68 -4.51 -12.65
C LEU A 155 7.67 -5.68 -12.61
N ASP A 156 8.13 -6.91 -12.83
CA ASP A 156 7.28 -8.12 -12.84
C ASP A 156 6.76 -8.50 -11.43
N ASN A 157 7.25 -7.85 -10.39
CA ASN A 157 6.85 -8.08 -8.99
C ASN A 157 6.05 -6.90 -8.42
N MET A 158 5.48 -6.07 -9.30
CA MET A 158 4.68 -4.91 -8.92
C MET A 158 3.19 -5.21 -8.99
N VAL A 159 2.43 -4.59 -8.08
CA VAL A 159 1.00 -4.34 -8.19
C VAL A 159 0.80 -2.83 -8.07
N PHE A 160 0.11 -2.24 -9.03
CA PHE A 160 -0.20 -0.81 -9.00
C PHE A 160 -1.64 -0.61 -8.53
N ILE A 161 -1.86 0.31 -7.62
CA ILE A 161 -3.18 0.61 -7.08
C ILE A 161 -3.43 2.13 -7.09
N SER A 162 -4.66 2.56 -7.29
CA SER A 162 -5.05 3.97 -7.18
C SER A 162 -6.56 4.15 -7.07
N PHE A 163 -6.98 5.21 -6.35
CA PHE A 163 -8.35 5.74 -6.38
C PHE A 163 -8.66 6.49 -7.68
N GLY A 164 -7.62 6.95 -8.38
CA GLY A 164 -7.74 7.69 -9.63
C GLY A 164 -7.98 6.77 -10.83
N LYS A 165 -9.19 6.80 -11.42
CA LYS A 165 -9.48 6.05 -12.66
C LYS A 165 -8.45 6.35 -13.77
N SER A 166 -8.06 7.61 -13.95
CA SER A 166 -7.04 7.97 -14.95
C SER A 166 -5.67 7.35 -14.67
N ALA A 167 -5.26 7.25 -13.40
CA ALA A 167 -3.98 6.66 -13.04
C ALA A 167 -3.92 5.16 -13.38
N VAL A 168 -4.95 4.39 -12.98
CA VAL A 168 -5.00 2.95 -13.30
C VAL A 168 -5.09 2.69 -14.80
N LEU A 169 -5.80 3.54 -15.56
CA LEU A 169 -5.90 3.44 -17.02
C LEU A 169 -4.56 3.79 -17.70
N ASN A 170 -3.85 4.81 -17.24
CA ASN A 170 -2.52 5.17 -17.73
C ASN A 170 -1.52 4.02 -17.51
N ILE A 171 -1.54 3.40 -16.32
CA ILE A 171 -0.68 2.22 -16.06
C ILE A 171 -1.08 1.04 -16.95
N ARG A 172 -2.37 0.77 -17.10
CA ARG A 172 -2.85 -0.32 -17.98
C ARG A 172 -2.42 -0.11 -19.43
N GLU A 173 -2.47 1.13 -19.94
CA GLU A 173 -2.02 1.45 -21.29
C GLU A 173 -0.50 1.27 -21.45
N LEU A 174 0.31 1.70 -20.45
CA LEU A 174 1.76 1.56 -20.47
C LEU A 174 2.25 0.14 -20.24
N LEU A 175 1.49 -0.65 -19.49
CA LEU A 175 1.80 -2.03 -19.08
C LEU A 175 0.54 -2.92 -19.21
N PRO A 176 0.21 -3.42 -20.39
CA PRO A 176 -1.02 -4.20 -20.63
C PRO A 176 -1.17 -5.45 -19.74
N GLU A 177 -0.05 -6.08 -19.34
CA GLU A 177 -0.05 -7.33 -18.56
C GLU A 177 0.21 -7.13 -17.06
N ALA A 178 0.40 -5.89 -16.59
CA ALA A 178 0.68 -5.64 -15.18
C ALA A 178 -0.54 -5.94 -14.30
N LYS A 179 -0.30 -6.31 -13.05
CA LYS A 179 -1.35 -6.33 -12.03
C LYS A 179 -1.70 -4.91 -11.62
N VAL A 180 -2.94 -4.52 -11.87
CA VAL A 180 -3.47 -3.18 -11.54
C VAL A 180 -4.81 -3.34 -10.84
N GLN A 181 -4.95 -2.75 -9.66
CA GLN A 181 -6.18 -2.78 -8.87
C GLN A 181 -6.77 -1.36 -8.76
N PHE A 182 -8.07 -1.24 -8.98
CA PHE A 182 -8.77 0.01 -8.74
C PHE A 182 -9.15 0.10 -7.26
N LEU A 183 -8.67 1.15 -6.58
CA LEU A 183 -9.03 1.45 -5.19
C LEU A 183 -10.37 2.16 -5.12
N THR A 184 -11.22 1.73 -4.19
CA THR A 184 -12.49 2.44 -3.92
C THR A 184 -12.99 2.21 -2.49
N CYS A 185 -13.70 3.21 -1.96
CA CYS A 185 -14.45 3.07 -0.71
C CYS A 185 -15.92 2.66 -0.95
N ASP A 186 -16.38 2.63 -2.19
CA ASP A 186 -17.78 2.44 -2.52
C ASP A 186 -18.02 1.26 -3.47
N TRP A 187 -19.18 0.62 -3.28
CA TRP A 187 -19.71 -0.38 -4.18
C TRP A 187 -20.81 0.25 -5.04
N THR A 188 -20.54 0.42 -6.32
CA THR A 188 -21.47 1.03 -7.29
C THR A 188 -21.91 0.01 -8.36
N GLU A 189 -22.98 0.29 -9.08
CA GLU A 189 -23.50 -0.63 -10.12
C GLU A 189 -22.57 -0.74 -11.32
N ASP A 190 -21.79 0.30 -11.62
CA ASP A 190 -20.84 0.37 -12.72
C ASP A 190 -19.46 -0.21 -12.37
N LEU A 191 -19.23 -0.63 -11.11
CA LEU A 191 -17.92 -1.09 -10.64
C LEU A 191 -17.44 -2.31 -11.44
N ILE A 192 -18.20 -3.38 -11.47
CA ILE A 192 -17.81 -4.63 -12.18
C ILE A 192 -17.66 -4.40 -13.69
N PRO A 193 -18.60 -3.72 -14.39
CA PRO A 193 -18.41 -3.33 -15.79
C PRO A 193 -17.09 -2.57 -16.02
N PHE A 194 -16.80 -1.57 -15.21
CA PHE A 194 -15.56 -0.79 -15.32
C PHE A 194 -14.29 -1.65 -15.17
N LEU A 195 -14.24 -2.52 -14.15
CA LEU A 195 -13.10 -3.40 -13.89
C LEU A 195 -12.87 -4.37 -15.08
N LYS A 196 -13.92 -4.99 -15.59
CA LYS A 196 -13.84 -5.93 -16.72
C LYS A 196 -13.39 -5.26 -18.01
N GLU A 197 -14.01 -4.12 -18.36
CA GLU A 197 -13.70 -3.39 -19.58
C GLU A 197 -12.23 -2.97 -19.64
N ASN A 198 -11.64 -2.68 -18.48
CA ASN A 198 -10.28 -2.19 -18.38
C ASN A 198 -9.26 -3.23 -17.88
N ASN A 199 -9.66 -4.50 -17.72
CA ASN A 199 -8.81 -5.59 -17.19
C ASN A 199 -8.15 -5.21 -15.86
N LEU A 200 -8.96 -4.75 -14.89
CA LEU A 200 -8.53 -4.32 -13.57
C LEU A 200 -9.05 -5.28 -12.50
N ASP A 201 -8.25 -5.48 -11.46
CA ASP A 201 -8.69 -6.09 -10.21
C ASP A 201 -9.22 -5.03 -9.24
N LEU A 202 -9.77 -5.47 -8.11
CA LEU A 202 -10.38 -4.59 -7.12
C LEU A 202 -9.58 -4.55 -5.82
N ASP A 203 -9.36 -3.34 -5.30
CA ASP A 203 -8.98 -3.11 -3.91
C ASP A 203 -10.03 -2.22 -3.25
N ILE A 204 -10.79 -2.74 -2.25
CA ILE A 204 -11.96 -2.05 -1.73
C ILE A 204 -11.97 -1.98 -0.21
N HIS A 205 -12.54 -0.88 0.32
CA HIS A 205 -12.77 -0.73 1.76
C HIS A 205 -13.59 -1.91 2.31
N HIS A 206 -12.99 -2.71 3.19
CA HIS A 206 -13.48 -4.01 3.64
C HIS A 206 -14.94 -4.06 4.17
N PRO A 207 -15.54 -2.98 4.74
CA PRO A 207 -16.95 -3.01 5.15
C PRO A 207 -17.94 -3.15 3.98
N ARG A 208 -17.48 -2.89 2.75
CA ARG A 208 -18.30 -3.08 1.53
C ARG A 208 -18.37 -4.53 1.07
N LEU A 209 -17.52 -5.40 1.61
CA LEU A 209 -17.45 -6.80 1.19
C LEU A 209 -18.42 -7.68 1.95
N THR A 210 -19.14 -8.51 1.18
CA THR A 210 -19.91 -9.67 1.64
C THR A 210 -19.44 -10.91 0.90
N ARG A 211 -19.79 -12.10 1.38
CA ARG A 211 -19.45 -13.37 0.71
C ARG A 211 -19.97 -13.39 -0.74
N GLU A 212 -21.19 -12.89 -0.95
CA GLU A 212 -21.85 -12.85 -2.27
C GLU A 212 -21.11 -11.91 -3.23
N ARG A 213 -20.62 -10.76 -2.73
CA ARG A 213 -19.86 -9.80 -3.54
C ARG A 213 -18.51 -10.36 -3.96
N ILE A 214 -17.78 -11.03 -3.07
CA ILE A 214 -16.52 -11.70 -3.40
C ILE A 214 -16.78 -12.80 -4.46
N ALA A 215 -17.79 -13.64 -4.25
CA ALA A 215 -18.15 -14.68 -5.23
C ALA A 215 -18.55 -14.08 -6.59
N LEU A 216 -19.26 -12.95 -6.60
CA LEU A 216 -19.64 -12.24 -7.83
C LEU A 216 -18.42 -11.68 -8.58
N LEU A 217 -17.44 -11.11 -7.87
CA LEU A 217 -16.18 -10.62 -8.44
C LEU A 217 -15.39 -11.78 -9.07
N HIS A 218 -15.20 -12.87 -8.34
CA HIS A 218 -14.52 -14.07 -8.84
C HIS A 218 -15.23 -14.69 -10.04
N ALA A 219 -16.57 -14.73 -10.07
CA ALA A 219 -17.34 -15.19 -11.23
C ALA A 219 -17.12 -14.32 -12.48
N ASN A 220 -16.63 -13.09 -12.31
CA ASN A 220 -16.24 -12.18 -13.39
C ASN A 220 -14.71 -12.15 -13.66
N GLY A 221 -13.93 -13.03 -13.01
CA GLY A 221 -12.48 -13.11 -13.18
C GLY A 221 -11.67 -12.00 -12.51
N ILE A 222 -12.24 -11.33 -11.51
CA ILE A 222 -11.65 -10.20 -10.79
C ILE A 222 -11.07 -10.70 -9.46
N GLU A 223 -9.76 -10.53 -9.22
CA GLU A 223 -9.14 -10.74 -7.90
C GLU A 223 -9.55 -9.60 -6.95
N VAL A 224 -9.67 -9.91 -5.66
CA VAL A 224 -10.18 -8.98 -4.64
C VAL A 224 -9.16 -8.77 -3.54
N ASN A 225 -8.73 -7.53 -3.37
CA ASN A 225 -8.01 -7.03 -2.22
C ASN A 225 -8.94 -6.17 -1.35
N CYS A 226 -8.62 -6.02 -0.07
CA CYS A 226 -9.32 -5.05 0.77
C CYS A 226 -8.41 -4.37 1.79
N PHE A 227 -8.76 -3.16 2.18
CA PHE A 227 -8.04 -2.31 3.13
C PHE A 227 -9.01 -1.66 4.14
N THR A 228 -8.56 -1.19 5.28
CA THR A 228 -7.43 -1.69 6.05
C THR A 228 -8.01 -2.56 7.14
N VAL A 229 -7.60 -3.81 7.24
CA VAL A 229 -8.20 -4.78 8.15
C VAL A 229 -7.20 -5.10 9.26
N ASP A 230 -7.45 -4.59 10.46
CA ASP A 230 -6.64 -4.84 11.65
C ASP A 230 -7.36 -5.67 12.71
N ASP A 231 -8.66 -5.92 12.50
CA ASP A 231 -9.44 -6.81 13.36
C ASP A 231 -9.28 -8.26 12.89
N LYS A 232 -8.80 -9.11 13.81
CA LYS A 232 -8.52 -10.52 13.55
C LYS A 232 -9.76 -11.29 13.10
N ASP A 233 -10.89 -11.10 13.79
CA ASP A 233 -12.10 -11.85 13.50
C ASP A 233 -12.65 -11.49 12.12
N ARG A 234 -12.57 -10.19 11.75
CA ARG A 234 -12.94 -9.73 10.41
C ARG A 234 -12.02 -10.27 9.33
N ALA A 235 -10.72 -10.33 9.56
CA ALA A 235 -9.77 -10.89 8.60
C ALA A 235 -10.02 -12.38 8.37
N GLU A 236 -10.22 -13.17 9.44
CA GLU A 236 -10.52 -14.59 9.35
C GLU A 236 -11.88 -14.85 8.68
N GLU A 237 -12.87 -13.98 8.91
CA GLU A 237 -14.15 -14.03 8.21
C GLU A 237 -13.97 -13.82 6.68
N LEU A 238 -13.27 -12.76 6.27
CA LEU A 238 -12.98 -12.46 4.86
C LEU A 238 -12.17 -13.61 4.21
N ALA A 239 -11.17 -14.14 4.91
CA ALA A 239 -10.40 -15.30 4.45
C ALA A 239 -11.30 -16.53 4.25
N SER A 240 -12.27 -16.77 5.15
CA SER A 240 -13.24 -17.84 5.01
C SER A 240 -14.17 -17.69 3.81
N TRP A 241 -14.36 -16.47 3.30
CA TRP A 241 -15.12 -16.17 2.09
C TRP A 241 -14.26 -16.31 0.81
N GLY A 242 -12.95 -16.58 0.97
CA GLY A 242 -12.03 -16.82 -0.12
C GLY A 242 -11.45 -15.56 -0.76
N ILE A 243 -11.36 -14.45 -0.03
CA ILE A 243 -10.72 -13.24 -0.53
C ILE A 243 -9.26 -13.49 -0.92
N ASP A 244 -8.76 -12.84 -1.96
CA ASP A 244 -7.41 -13.09 -2.47
C ASP A 244 -6.35 -12.37 -1.64
N TYR A 245 -6.61 -11.11 -1.25
CA TYR A 245 -5.65 -10.28 -0.51
C TYR A 245 -6.33 -9.52 0.63
N ILE A 246 -5.59 -9.30 1.70
CA ILE A 246 -5.96 -8.41 2.81
C ILE A 246 -4.77 -7.50 3.11
N THR A 247 -5.00 -6.19 3.10
CA THR A 247 -4.02 -5.17 3.46
C THR A 247 -4.25 -4.77 4.92
N SER A 248 -3.19 -4.90 5.77
CA SER A 248 -3.27 -4.71 7.23
C SER A 248 -2.03 -4.00 7.77
N ASN A 249 -2.24 -3.25 8.86
CA ASN A 249 -1.14 -2.63 9.60
C ASN A 249 -0.37 -3.63 10.48
N ILE A 250 -1.01 -4.74 10.89
CA ILE A 250 -0.48 -5.61 11.97
C ILE A 250 -0.75 -7.11 11.80
N LEU A 251 -1.75 -7.50 11.01
CA LEU A 251 -2.11 -8.92 10.85
C LEU A 251 -1.13 -9.64 9.92
N GLU A 252 -0.84 -10.93 10.23
CA GLU A 252 0.08 -11.76 9.46
C GLU A 252 -0.38 -13.22 9.34
#